data_f45a46df432f1c904e1339838c855819
#
_entry.id   f45a46df432f1c904e1339838c855819
#
_cell.length_a   1.000
_cell.length_b   1.000
_cell.length_c   1.000
_cell.angle_alpha   90.00
_cell.angle_beta   90.00
_cell.angle_gamma   90.00
#
_symmetry.space_group_name_H-M   'P 1'
#
loop_
_entity.id
_entity.type
_entity.pdbx_description
1 polymer ?
#
loop_
_entity_poly.entity_id
_entity_poly.type
_entity_poly.pdbx_seq_one_letter_code
_entity_poly.pdbx_strand_id
1 'polypeptide(L)'
;MGEKLKGRVTADLSGKASFLRGSLKVAVHRGQLYFDPFFVEFDPKTPFSAEVAIEGEPERGRWKLRRFAGRYPKVFRFSGTGSTQNGTLEKLALEYSADSLERTYGLLLQPLLIGTALDALTVRGGAKGELQVEKGGLQRFLLHLEKVDLEDGQAHRFGFEGLAGRVIWAREGGTELSSLGWREGHLYRVKLGSLDARFLASGDRLEMKPFSLELLSGRLRLRDLHLSGLLGGSLRWQASASLEGVRLEKVSQALDWPPMQGELNADIPKVHYLDGRLQLDGELVVEVFGGRVVIEGLSVEDPFGVAPVLETSIRLENLDLAQVSQTFSFGRIEGSLEGYVHNLRLVGWELAAFEAELRSPPKDRRRHRISQKAIDNLTELGNGMAAGLSGTFLGMFKDFAYDRLQLSIRLKGDTAELDGAPGPKGGYYIVKGARLPRVDVIGRNRRVAWKDLLSRLKQIRFEGVVVE
;
A
#
# COMPACT_ATOMS: atom_id res chain seq x y z
N MET A 1 -9.02 -27.56 26.73
CA MET A 1 -10.29 -27.79 27.42
C MET A 1 -11.29 -28.37 26.44
N GLY A 2 -12.01 -29.43 26.78
CA GLY A 2 -12.95 -30.07 25.85
C GLY A 2 -14.34 -30.16 26.50
N GLU A 3 -15.40 -29.79 25.76
CA GLU A 3 -16.77 -29.89 26.22
C GLU A 3 -17.59 -30.84 25.34
N LYS A 4 -18.33 -31.74 25.99
CA LYS A 4 -19.27 -32.67 25.34
C LYS A 4 -18.66 -33.46 24.19
N LEU A 5 -17.34 -33.72 24.23
CA LEU A 5 -16.64 -34.52 23.23
C LEU A 5 -17.19 -35.94 23.17
N LYS A 6 -17.61 -36.35 21.98
CA LYS A 6 -18.01 -37.75 21.71
C LYS A 6 -17.15 -38.26 20.56
N GLY A 7 -16.46 -39.36 20.82
CA GLY A 7 -15.56 -39.94 19.83
C GLY A 7 -15.23 -41.38 20.18
N ARG A 8 -14.43 -41.98 19.33
CA ARG A 8 -13.88 -43.33 19.52
C ARG A 8 -12.37 -43.26 19.51
N VAL A 9 -11.73 -43.85 20.48
CA VAL A 9 -10.28 -44.02 20.51
C VAL A 9 -10.01 -45.52 20.50
N THR A 10 -9.14 -45.95 19.58
CA THR A 10 -8.67 -47.35 19.52
C THR A 10 -7.16 -47.31 19.57
N ALA A 11 -6.60 -48.04 20.52
CA ALA A 11 -5.16 -48.15 20.67
C ALA A 11 -4.77 -49.62 20.61
N ASP A 12 -3.70 -49.92 19.89
CA ASP A 12 -3.07 -51.24 19.87
C ASP A 12 -1.58 -51.03 20.19
N LEU A 13 -1.09 -51.77 21.18
CA LEU A 13 0.30 -51.68 21.62
C LEU A 13 0.89 -53.05 21.77
N SER A 14 2.04 -53.30 21.13
CA SER A 14 2.74 -54.60 21.18
C SER A 14 4.25 -54.36 21.34
N GLY A 15 4.93 -55.35 21.93
CA GLY A 15 6.39 -55.30 22.03
C GLY A 15 6.92 -55.70 23.42
N LYS A 16 8.19 -55.38 23.66
CA LYS A 16 8.90 -55.59 24.93
C LYS A 16 9.30 -54.24 25.49
N ALA A 17 9.70 -54.18 26.77
CA ALA A 17 10.13 -52.93 27.41
C ALA A 17 11.25 -52.19 26.62
N SER A 18 12.15 -52.95 25.95
CA SER A 18 13.23 -52.39 25.14
C SER A 18 12.76 -51.84 23.78
N PHE A 19 11.59 -52.29 23.27
CA PHE A 19 11.06 -51.87 21.98
C PHE A 19 9.55 -52.05 21.93
N LEU A 20 8.86 -50.95 21.70
CA LEU A 20 7.40 -50.92 21.59
C LEU A 20 7.00 -50.49 20.17
N ARG A 21 5.90 -51.06 19.69
CA ARG A 21 5.22 -50.66 18.47
C ARG A 21 3.74 -50.54 18.76
N GLY A 22 3.12 -49.49 18.22
CA GLY A 22 1.70 -49.30 18.45
C GLY A 22 1.02 -48.45 17.42
N SER A 23 -0.28 -48.50 17.41
CA SER A 23 -1.13 -47.60 16.63
C SER A 23 -2.21 -46.99 17.49
N LEU A 24 -2.52 -45.72 17.20
CA LEU A 24 -3.62 -44.98 17.82
C LEU A 24 -4.54 -44.47 16.73
N LYS A 25 -5.84 -44.76 16.81
CA LYS A 25 -6.86 -44.21 15.93
C LYS A 25 -7.84 -43.42 16.77
N VAL A 26 -8.10 -42.20 16.36
CA VAL A 26 -9.03 -41.27 17.01
C VAL A 26 -10.07 -40.83 15.98
N ALA A 27 -11.34 -40.90 16.38
CA ALA A 27 -12.44 -40.33 15.60
C ALA A 27 -13.29 -39.49 16.55
N VAL A 28 -13.44 -38.18 16.23
CA VAL A 28 -14.25 -37.24 17.00
C VAL A 28 -15.49 -36.89 16.18
N HIS A 29 -16.67 -37.21 16.71
CA HIS A 29 -17.94 -37.05 16.01
C HIS A 29 -18.68 -35.78 16.42
N ARG A 30 -18.51 -35.33 17.67
CA ARG A 30 -19.24 -34.18 18.22
C ARG A 30 -18.51 -33.60 19.42
N GLY A 31 -18.75 -32.33 19.69
CA GLY A 31 -18.28 -31.60 20.85
C GLY A 31 -17.37 -30.43 20.45
N GLN A 32 -16.81 -29.78 21.43
CA GLN A 32 -15.98 -28.60 21.29
C GLN A 32 -14.61 -28.87 21.90
N LEU A 33 -13.57 -28.42 21.23
CA LEU A 33 -12.20 -28.49 21.72
C LEU A 33 -11.59 -27.08 21.65
N TYR A 34 -11.13 -26.61 22.81
CA TYR A 34 -10.36 -25.39 22.91
C TYR A 34 -8.90 -25.72 23.23
N PHE A 35 -8.02 -25.25 22.39
CA PHE A 35 -6.57 -25.33 22.55
C PHE A 35 -5.98 -23.98 22.12
N ASP A 36 -5.65 -23.15 23.08
CA ASP A 36 -5.24 -21.75 22.86
C ASP A 36 -4.22 -21.59 21.73
N PRO A 37 -4.53 -20.75 20.73
CA PRO A 37 -5.72 -19.91 20.53
C PRO A 37 -6.84 -20.57 19.70
N PHE A 38 -6.81 -21.87 19.44
CA PHE A 38 -7.71 -22.58 18.52
C PHE A 38 -8.99 -23.05 19.20
N PHE A 39 -10.10 -22.84 18.52
CA PHE A 39 -11.41 -23.38 18.88
C PHE A 39 -11.97 -24.23 17.76
N VAL A 40 -12.29 -25.48 18.04
CA VAL A 40 -12.83 -26.44 17.07
C VAL A 40 -14.15 -26.98 17.56
N GLU A 41 -15.20 -26.79 16.79
CA GLU A 41 -16.48 -27.45 16.97
C GLU A 41 -16.63 -28.59 15.96
N PHE A 42 -16.83 -29.80 16.44
CA PHE A 42 -16.96 -30.99 15.63
C PHE A 42 -18.41 -31.23 15.23
N ASP A 43 -18.65 -31.32 13.89
CA ASP A 43 -19.95 -31.62 13.32
C ASP A 43 -20.12 -33.16 13.19
N PRO A 44 -21.23 -33.73 13.69
CA PRO A 44 -21.52 -35.15 13.54
C PRO A 44 -21.56 -35.68 12.10
N LYS A 45 -21.88 -34.79 11.14
CA LYS A 45 -21.93 -35.15 9.71
C LYS A 45 -20.54 -35.25 9.06
N THR A 46 -19.54 -34.63 9.67
CA THR A 46 -18.17 -34.54 9.15
C THR A 46 -17.15 -34.84 10.25
N PRO A 47 -17.12 -36.09 10.77
CA PRO A 47 -16.25 -36.41 11.89
C PRO A 47 -14.78 -36.23 11.55
N PHE A 48 -14.03 -35.66 12.47
CA PHE A 48 -12.58 -35.62 12.42
C PHE A 48 -12.02 -37.01 12.67
N SER A 49 -11.03 -37.44 11.91
CA SER A 49 -10.30 -38.69 12.13
C SER A 49 -8.80 -38.48 12.09
N ALA A 50 -8.08 -39.15 12.96
CA ALA A 50 -6.63 -39.19 12.96
C ALA A 50 -6.13 -40.60 13.28
N GLU A 51 -5.00 -40.96 12.68
CA GLU A 51 -4.28 -42.19 12.97
C GLU A 51 -2.80 -41.92 13.14
N VAL A 52 -2.17 -42.64 14.07
CA VAL A 52 -0.73 -42.56 14.31
C VAL A 52 -0.19 -43.97 14.48
N ALA A 53 0.86 -44.30 13.74
CA ALA A 53 1.64 -45.50 13.95
C ALA A 53 3.00 -45.11 14.55
N ILE A 54 3.30 -45.64 15.70
CA ILE A 54 4.53 -45.36 16.46
C ILE A 54 5.37 -46.61 16.70
N GLU A 55 6.66 -46.41 16.78
CA GLU A 55 7.60 -47.40 17.33
C GLU A 55 8.67 -46.67 18.15
N GLY A 56 9.23 -47.32 19.13
CA GLY A 56 10.23 -46.65 19.93
C GLY A 56 10.92 -47.55 20.95
N GLU A 57 11.97 -46.96 21.49
CA GLU A 57 12.78 -47.51 22.56
C GLU A 57 12.56 -46.63 23.83
N PRO A 58 11.59 -46.97 24.70
CA PRO A 58 11.23 -46.16 25.88
C PRO A 58 12.43 -45.89 26.80
N GLU A 59 13.26 -46.88 27.02
CA GLU A 59 14.46 -46.75 27.86
C GLU A 59 15.47 -45.72 27.36
N ARG A 60 15.46 -45.47 26.06
CA ARG A 60 16.33 -44.50 25.39
C ARG A 60 15.61 -43.18 25.08
N GLY A 61 14.35 -43.07 25.44
CA GLY A 61 13.52 -41.91 25.15
C GLY A 61 13.32 -41.63 23.64
N ARG A 62 13.55 -42.65 22.75
CA ARG A 62 13.46 -42.49 21.30
C ARG A 62 12.15 -43.04 20.79
N TRP A 63 11.39 -42.18 20.05
CA TRP A 63 10.16 -42.56 19.37
C TRP A 63 10.19 -42.12 17.92
N LYS A 64 9.69 -42.99 17.06
CA LYS A 64 9.51 -42.75 15.63
C LYS A 64 8.03 -42.84 15.29
N LEU A 65 7.50 -41.77 14.75
CA LEU A 65 6.18 -41.66 14.15
C LEU A 65 6.33 -42.19 12.70
N ARG A 66 6.08 -43.47 12.48
CA ARG A 66 6.23 -44.07 11.17
C ARG A 66 5.25 -43.51 10.14
N ARG A 67 4.07 -43.20 10.62
CA ARG A 67 3.02 -42.51 9.90
C ARG A 67 2.06 -41.90 10.90
N PHE A 68 1.71 -40.66 10.63
CA PHE A 68 0.52 -40.06 11.22
C PHE A 68 -0.29 -39.42 10.08
N ALA A 69 -1.62 -39.46 10.20
CA ALA A 69 -2.51 -38.83 9.24
C ALA A 69 -3.75 -38.35 9.95
N GLY A 70 -4.29 -37.24 9.48
CA GLY A 70 -5.55 -36.70 9.99
C GLY A 70 -6.36 -36.11 8.86
N ARG A 71 -7.68 -36.17 9.05
CA ARG A 71 -8.63 -35.62 8.08
C ARG A 71 -9.81 -35.01 8.80
N TYR A 72 -10.09 -33.77 8.47
CA TYR A 72 -11.37 -33.13 8.75
C TYR A 72 -12.07 -32.90 7.40
N PRO A 73 -13.08 -33.73 7.06
CA PRO A 73 -13.69 -33.72 5.74
C PRO A 73 -14.17 -32.33 5.33
N LYS A 74 -13.91 -31.93 4.10
CA LYS A 74 -14.23 -30.60 3.54
C LYS A 74 -13.54 -29.42 4.22
N VAL A 75 -12.54 -29.66 5.06
CA VAL A 75 -11.74 -28.61 5.71
C VAL A 75 -10.27 -28.82 5.36
N PHE A 76 -9.63 -29.82 5.94
CA PHE A 76 -8.22 -30.13 5.67
C PHE A 76 -7.89 -31.61 5.86
N ARG A 77 -6.76 -32.02 5.33
CA ARG A 77 -6.09 -33.28 5.58
C ARG A 77 -4.60 -33.07 5.73
N PHE A 78 -3.98 -33.92 6.48
CA PHE A 78 -2.53 -33.95 6.63
C PHE A 78 -2.03 -35.37 6.81
N SER A 79 -0.78 -35.60 6.42
CA SER A 79 -0.07 -36.86 6.68
C SER A 79 1.43 -36.60 6.82
N GLY A 80 2.11 -37.48 7.53
CA GLY A 80 3.53 -37.29 7.72
C GLY A 80 4.23 -38.37 8.50
N THR A 81 5.51 -38.12 8.77
CA THR A 81 6.41 -38.93 9.57
C THR A 81 7.18 -38.05 10.53
N GLY A 82 7.69 -38.63 11.62
CA GLY A 82 8.48 -37.84 12.56
C GLY A 82 9.30 -38.70 13.51
N SER A 83 10.11 -38.04 14.33
CA SER A 83 10.83 -38.68 15.42
C SER A 83 10.99 -37.71 16.58
N THR A 84 11.03 -38.26 17.78
CA THR A 84 11.32 -37.51 19.01
C THR A 84 12.45 -38.18 19.77
N GLN A 85 13.22 -37.38 20.50
CA GLN A 85 14.24 -37.80 21.44
C GLN A 85 13.99 -37.12 22.79
N ASN A 86 13.82 -37.90 23.84
CA ASN A 86 13.54 -37.41 25.20
C ASN A 86 12.36 -36.41 25.25
N GLY A 87 11.28 -36.69 24.48
CA GLY A 87 10.12 -35.83 24.38
C GLY A 87 10.28 -34.60 23.47
N THR A 88 11.48 -34.34 22.95
CA THR A 88 11.73 -33.23 22.02
C THR A 88 11.59 -33.71 20.57
N LEU A 89 10.95 -32.89 19.74
CA LEU A 89 10.80 -33.14 18.29
C LEU A 89 12.15 -33.03 17.59
N GLU A 90 12.66 -34.16 17.04
CA GLU A 90 13.90 -34.20 16.28
C GLU A 90 13.64 -33.95 14.78
N LYS A 91 12.69 -34.69 14.23
CA LYS A 91 12.32 -34.56 12.80
C LYS A 91 10.80 -34.63 12.64
N LEU A 92 10.30 -33.84 11.72
CA LEU A 92 8.92 -33.89 11.24
C LEU A 92 8.91 -33.60 9.74
N ALA A 93 8.29 -34.49 8.97
CA ALA A 93 7.92 -34.23 7.59
C ALA A 93 6.39 -34.35 7.49
N LEU A 94 5.75 -33.29 7.06
CA LEU A 94 4.30 -33.12 7.02
C LEU A 94 3.89 -32.70 5.62
N GLU A 95 2.94 -33.42 5.03
CA GLU A 95 2.15 -32.99 3.88
C GLU A 95 0.79 -32.49 4.35
N TYR A 96 0.29 -31.42 3.79
CA TYR A 96 -1.02 -30.86 4.13
C TYR A 96 -1.79 -30.40 2.90
N SER A 97 -3.10 -30.43 2.99
CA SER A 97 -4.00 -29.96 1.94
C SER A 97 -5.27 -29.38 2.59
N ALA A 98 -5.63 -28.17 2.22
CA ALA A 98 -6.89 -27.55 2.58
C ALA A 98 -7.92 -27.84 1.47
N ASP A 99 -8.94 -28.63 1.80
CA ASP A 99 -10.05 -28.92 0.87
C ASP A 99 -10.97 -27.69 0.72
N SER A 100 -11.03 -26.82 1.74
CA SER A 100 -11.65 -25.50 1.73
C SER A 100 -10.77 -24.54 2.49
N LEU A 101 -10.18 -23.58 1.78
CA LEU A 101 -9.36 -22.54 2.40
C LEU A 101 -10.16 -21.66 3.36
N GLU A 102 -11.42 -21.33 3.03
CA GLU A 102 -12.32 -20.56 3.90
C GLU A 102 -12.44 -21.18 5.30
N ARG A 103 -12.77 -22.48 5.34
CA ARG A 103 -12.93 -23.19 6.62
C ARG A 103 -11.60 -23.40 7.34
N THR A 104 -10.55 -23.69 6.57
CA THR A 104 -9.21 -23.89 7.14
C THR A 104 -8.66 -22.59 7.69
N TYR A 105 -8.88 -21.48 7.00
CA TYR A 105 -8.52 -20.14 7.46
C TYR A 105 -9.21 -19.83 8.80
N GLY A 106 -10.55 -19.91 8.86
CA GLY A 106 -11.30 -19.61 10.07
C GLY A 106 -10.92 -20.47 11.26
N LEU A 107 -10.55 -21.74 11.00
CA LEU A 107 -10.24 -22.70 12.07
C LEU A 107 -8.80 -22.63 12.57
N LEU A 108 -7.83 -22.45 11.66
CA LEU A 108 -6.40 -22.61 11.95
C LEU A 108 -5.57 -21.34 11.77
N LEU A 109 -5.95 -20.44 10.86
CA LEU A 109 -5.13 -19.27 10.55
C LEU A 109 -5.65 -18.01 11.23
N GLN A 110 -6.95 -17.77 11.18
CA GLN A 110 -7.57 -16.58 11.76
C GLN A 110 -7.21 -16.37 13.23
N PRO A 111 -7.26 -17.40 14.12
CA PRO A 111 -6.89 -17.21 15.53
C PRO A 111 -5.46 -16.71 15.76
N LEU A 112 -4.55 -17.02 14.82
CA LEU A 112 -3.15 -16.58 14.86
C LEU A 112 -2.93 -15.18 14.28
N LEU A 113 -3.92 -14.65 13.52
CA LEU A 113 -3.83 -13.40 12.79
C LEU A 113 -4.66 -12.27 13.40
N ILE A 114 -5.33 -12.55 14.54
CA ILE A 114 -6.14 -11.55 15.26
C ILE A 114 -5.29 -10.32 15.58
N GLY A 115 -5.85 -9.14 15.27
CA GLY A 115 -5.18 -7.85 15.46
C GLY A 115 -4.19 -7.46 14.35
N THR A 116 -4.08 -8.28 13.30
CA THR A 116 -3.31 -7.94 12.09
C THR A 116 -4.23 -7.52 10.95
N ALA A 117 -3.66 -7.03 9.86
CA ALA A 117 -4.41 -6.72 8.63
C ALA A 117 -5.05 -7.96 7.98
N LEU A 118 -4.72 -9.15 8.45
CA LEU A 118 -5.14 -10.44 7.90
C LEU A 118 -6.16 -11.18 8.78
N ASP A 119 -6.71 -10.55 9.81
CA ASP A 119 -7.60 -11.21 10.78
C ASP A 119 -9.03 -11.43 10.28
N ALA A 120 -9.44 -10.71 9.24
CA ALA A 120 -10.80 -10.75 8.71
C ALA A 120 -10.83 -11.04 7.20
N LEU A 121 -10.02 -11.99 6.74
CA LEU A 121 -9.99 -12.35 5.32
C LEU A 121 -11.21 -13.18 4.92
N THR A 122 -11.79 -12.85 3.77
CA THR A 122 -12.62 -13.75 3.00
C THR A 122 -11.72 -14.49 2.02
N VAL A 123 -11.63 -15.82 2.15
CA VAL A 123 -10.71 -16.63 1.33
C VAL A 123 -11.49 -17.75 0.68
N ARG A 124 -11.26 -17.98 -0.62
CA ARG A 124 -11.81 -19.12 -1.38
C ARG A 124 -10.70 -19.80 -2.14
N GLY A 125 -10.89 -21.08 -2.49
CA GLY A 125 -9.91 -21.85 -3.26
C GLY A 125 -9.29 -22.98 -2.47
N GLY A 126 -8.14 -23.49 -2.96
CA GLY A 126 -7.42 -24.61 -2.38
C GLY A 126 -5.96 -24.32 -2.13
N ALA A 127 -5.40 -24.98 -1.13
CA ALA A 127 -3.98 -24.95 -0.86
C ALA A 127 -3.47 -26.32 -0.44
N LYS A 128 -2.25 -26.64 -0.85
CA LYS A 128 -1.55 -27.84 -0.41
C LYS A 128 -0.06 -27.54 -0.23
N GLY A 129 0.62 -28.35 0.52
CA GLY A 129 2.04 -28.11 0.71
C GLY A 129 2.73 -29.14 1.59
N GLU A 130 3.97 -28.82 1.89
CA GLU A 130 4.88 -29.63 2.67
C GLU A 130 5.60 -28.78 3.70
N LEU A 131 5.91 -29.41 4.82
CA LEU A 131 6.61 -28.79 5.94
C LEU A 131 7.66 -29.77 6.47
N GLN A 132 8.88 -29.30 6.64
CA GLN A 132 9.96 -30.08 7.24
C GLN A 132 10.55 -29.32 8.45
N VAL A 133 10.59 -30.00 9.57
CA VAL A 133 11.15 -29.48 10.81
C VAL A 133 12.27 -30.41 11.27
N GLU A 134 13.40 -29.85 11.69
CA GLU A 134 14.48 -30.59 12.34
C GLU A 134 14.91 -29.83 13.62
N LYS A 135 15.17 -30.58 14.68
CA LYS A 135 15.59 -30.05 15.99
C LYS A 135 14.73 -28.87 16.46
N GLY A 136 13.41 -29.00 16.29
CA GLY A 136 12.43 -27.97 16.67
C GLY A 136 12.41 -26.74 15.77
N GLY A 137 13.19 -26.66 14.70
CA GLY A 137 13.22 -25.52 13.78
C GLY A 137 12.73 -25.90 12.39
N LEU A 138 11.93 -25.01 11.77
CA LEU A 138 11.49 -25.14 10.39
C LEU A 138 12.71 -25.15 9.46
N GLN A 139 12.82 -26.14 8.57
CA GLN A 139 13.90 -26.26 7.60
C GLN A 139 13.44 -25.97 6.18
N ARG A 140 12.25 -26.43 5.84
CA ARG A 140 11.67 -26.23 4.50
C ARG A 140 10.16 -26.07 4.63
N PHE A 141 9.62 -25.18 3.84
CA PHE A 141 8.20 -24.97 3.68
C PHE A 141 7.89 -24.86 2.19
N LEU A 142 6.86 -25.56 1.75
CA LEU A 142 6.31 -25.47 0.42
C LEU A 142 4.82 -25.23 0.53
N LEU A 143 4.32 -24.22 -0.18
CA LEU A 143 2.90 -23.93 -0.31
C LEU A 143 2.57 -23.83 -1.79
N HIS A 144 1.56 -24.57 -2.22
CA HIS A 144 0.98 -24.47 -3.54
C HIS A 144 -0.45 -23.93 -3.41
N LEU A 145 -0.72 -22.80 -4.06
CA LEU A 145 -2.01 -22.14 -4.12
C LEU A 145 -2.68 -22.44 -5.45
N GLU A 146 -3.96 -22.81 -5.42
CA GLU A 146 -4.74 -23.16 -6.61
C GLU A 146 -6.00 -22.28 -6.67
N LYS A 147 -5.97 -21.26 -7.55
CA LYS A 147 -7.10 -20.35 -7.82
C LYS A 147 -7.71 -19.79 -6.53
N VAL A 148 -6.88 -19.17 -5.71
CA VAL A 148 -7.31 -18.58 -4.45
C VAL A 148 -7.83 -17.17 -4.71
N ASP A 149 -9.04 -16.90 -4.26
CA ASP A 149 -9.57 -15.55 -4.14
C ASP A 149 -9.45 -15.13 -2.70
N LEU A 150 -8.91 -13.94 -2.47
CA LEU A 150 -8.63 -13.40 -1.16
C LEU A 150 -9.06 -11.94 -1.09
N GLU A 151 -9.82 -11.58 -0.06
CA GLU A 151 -10.34 -10.23 0.14
C GLU A 151 -10.27 -9.84 1.62
N ASP A 152 -9.88 -8.60 1.91
CA ASP A 152 -10.07 -8.00 3.23
C ASP A 152 -11.56 -7.78 3.48
N GLY A 153 -12.17 -8.65 4.26
CA GLY A 153 -13.62 -8.70 4.48
C GLY A 153 -14.19 -7.54 5.29
N GLN A 154 -13.38 -6.77 6.00
CA GLN A 154 -13.82 -5.65 6.83
C GLN A 154 -13.69 -4.29 6.16
N ALA A 155 -12.49 -3.96 5.73
CA ALA A 155 -12.15 -2.61 5.27
C ALA A 155 -11.94 -2.53 3.76
N HIS A 156 -11.99 -3.68 3.05
CA HIS A 156 -11.76 -3.77 1.60
C HIS A 156 -10.49 -3.05 1.14
N ARG A 157 -9.44 -3.14 1.95
CA ARG A 157 -8.15 -2.48 1.68
C ARG A 157 -7.39 -3.14 0.55
N PHE A 158 -7.57 -4.46 0.41
CA PHE A 158 -6.92 -5.23 -0.65
C PHE A 158 -7.75 -6.47 -0.99
N GLY A 159 -7.64 -6.88 -2.25
CA GLY A 159 -8.21 -8.11 -2.76
C GLY A 159 -7.45 -8.63 -3.96
N PHE A 160 -7.43 -9.97 -4.12
CA PHE A 160 -6.76 -10.64 -5.24
C PHE A 160 -7.60 -11.80 -5.71
N GLU A 161 -7.82 -11.89 -7.02
CA GLU A 161 -8.57 -12.96 -7.65
C GLU A 161 -7.67 -13.90 -8.43
N GLY A 162 -7.95 -15.20 -8.30
CA GLY A 162 -7.22 -16.23 -9.02
C GLY A 162 -5.75 -16.33 -8.60
N LEU A 163 -5.43 -16.03 -7.35
CA LEU A 163 -4.08 -16.15 -6.80
C LEU A 163 -3.64 -17.61 -6.93
N ALA A 164 -2.53 -17.83 -7.59
CA ALA A 164 -1.96 -19.14 -7.84
C ALA A 164 -0.44 -19.08 -7.81
N GLY A 165 0.19 -20.19 -7.46
CA GLY A 165 1.63 -20.26 -7.45
C GLY A 165 2.19 -21.26 -6.48
N ARG A 166 3.51 -21.29 -6.42
CA ARG A 166 4.28 -22.17 -5.55
C ARG A 166 5.28 -21.34 -4.75
N VAL A 167 5.08 -21.26 -3.46
CA VAL A 167 5.98 -20.61 -2.52
C VAL A 167 6.88 -21.66 -1.88
N ILE A 168 8.18 -21.48 -2.01
CA ILE A 168 9.21 -22.36 -1.47
C ILE A 168 10.08 -21.53 -0.56
N TRP A 169 10.23 -21.97 0.65
CA TRP A 169 11.15 -21.39 1.61
C TRP A 169 12.06 -22.48 2.19
N ALA A 170 13.33 -22.18 2.34
CA ALA A 170 14.31 -23.03 3.00
C ALA A 170 15.11 -22.23 4.02
N ARG A 171 15.46 -22.84 5.16
CA ARG A 171 16.28 -22.18 6.19
C ARG A 171 17.64 -21.77 5.66
N GLU A 172 18.28 -22.66 4.91
CA GLU A 172 19.59 -22.47 4.31
C GLU A 172 19.60 -23.00 2.88
N GLY A 173 20.42 -22.41 2.00
CA GLY A 173 20.69 -22.92 0.67
C GLY A 173 19.51 -22.91 -0.30
N GLY A 174 18.49 -22.10 -0.06
CA GLY A 174 17.32 -22.00 -0.93
C GLY A 174 17.66 -21.39 -2.28
N THR A 175 17.74 -22.24 -3.32
CA THR A 175 18.00 -21.85 -4.72
C THR A 175 16.78 -22.04 -5.61
N GLU A 176 15.72 -22.67 -5.09
CA GLU A 176 14.49 -22.91 -5.84
C GLU A 176 13.65 -21.63 -5.95
N LEU A 177 13.27 -21.28 -7.17
CA LEU A 177 12.41 -20.13 -7.41
C LEU A 177 10.97 -20.43 -7.02
N SER A 178 10.43 -19.56 -6.19
CA SER A 178 8.99 -19.42 -5.96
C SER A 178 8.35 -18.66 -7.11
N SER A 179 7.07 -18.90 -7.35
CA SER A 179 6.22 -18.13 -8.24
C SER A 179 4.91 -17.79 -7.54
N LEU A 180 4.42 -16.59 -7.75
CA LEU A 180 3.13 -16.15 -7.26
C LEU A 180 2.51 -15.20 -8.28
N GLY A 181 1.27 -15.46 -8.66
CA GLY A 181 0.55 -14.62 -9.60
C GLY A 181 -0.92 -14.55 -9.26
N TRP A 182 -1.58 -13.51 -9.77
CA TRP A 182 -3.03 -13.34 -9.72
C TRP A 182 -3.55 -12.81 -11.05
N ARG A 183 -4.83 -12.95 -11.29
CA ARG A 183 -5.50 -12.46 -12.49
C ARG A 183 -5.83 -10.98 -12.39
N GLU A 184 -6.43 -10.59 -11.31
CA GLU A 184 -6.81 -9.22 -10.98
C GLU A 184 -6.61 -8.98 -9.49
N GLY A 185 -6.39 -7.73 -9.11
CA GLY A 185 -6.30 -7.33 -7.72
C GLY A 185 -6.68 -5.88 -7.51
N HIS A 186 -6.75 -5.49 -6.27
CA HIS A 186 -6.88 -4.09 -5.88
C HIS A 186 -6.16 -3.81 -4.55
N LEU A 187 -5.71 -2.57 -4.42
CA LEU A 187 -5.19 -2.02 -3.18
C LEU A 187 -5.94 -0.72 -2.92
N TYR A 188 -6.76 -0.69 -1.88
CA TYR A 188 -7.77 0.35 -1.69
C TYR A 188 -8.60 0.52 -2.98
N ARG A 189 -8.69 1.74 -3.52
CA ARG A 189 -9.40 2.06 -4.76
C ARG A 189 -8.54 1.86 -6.03
N VAL A 190 -7.28 1.49 -5.90
CA VAL A 190 -6.36 1.29 -7.02
C VAL A 190 -6.54 -0.13 -7.56
N LYS A 191 -7.04 -0.26 -8.78
CA LYS A 191 -7.08 -1.54 -9.49
C LYS A 191 -5.70 -1.93 -9.96
N LEU A 192 -5.36 -3.18 -9.75
CA LEU A 192 -4.11 -3.82 -10.17
C LEU A 192 -4.42 -4.82 -11.27
N GLY A 193 -3.68 -4.79 -12.33
CA GLY A 193 -3.74 -5.81 -13.37
C GLY A 193 -3.18 -7.17 -12.91
N SER A 194 -3.02 -8.09 -13.84
CA SER A 194 -2.45 -9.39 -13.54
C SER A 194 -0.99 -9.30 -13.10
N LEU A 195 -0.60 -10.19 -12.20
CA LEU A 195 0.79 -10.35 -11.77
C LEU A 195 1.28 -11.77 -12.06
N ASP A 196 2.52 -11.88 -12.50
CA ASP A 196 3.35 -13.09 -12.45
C ASP A 196 4.72 -12.72 -11.88
N ALA A 197 4.92 -13.00 -10.60
CA ALA A 197 6.13 -12.66 -9.88
C ALA A 197 6.91 -13.92 -9.50
N ARG A 198 8.25 -13.83 -9.55
CA ARG A 198 9.17 -14.89 -9.15
C ARG A 198 10.10 -14.36 -8.07
N PHE A 199 10.42 -15.21 -7.10
CA PHE A 199 11.28 -14.80 -6.00
C PHE A 199 12.00 -16.01 -5.37
N LEU A 200 13.08 -15.69 -4.66
CA LEU A 200 13.79 -16.60 -3.78
C LEU A 200 13.45 -16.25 -2.33
N ALA A 201 13.12 -17.25 -1.52
CA ALA A 201 12.91 -17.10 -0.10
C ALA A 201 13.80 -18.06 0.67
N SER A 202 14.71 -17.54 1.48
CA SER A 202 15.67 -18.35 2.24
C SER A 202 16.04 -17.65 3.55
N GLY A 203 16.03 -18.41 4.65
CA GLY A 203 16.27 -17.85 5.96
C GLY A 203 15.29 -16.72 6.28
N ASP A 204 15.80 -15.56 6.66
CA ASP A 204 15.02 -14.36 6.94
C ASP A 204 14.86 -13.42 5.74
N ARG A 205 15.24 -13.87 4.51
CA ARG A 205 15.33 -13.05 3.31
C ARG A 205 14.37 -13.48 2.21
N LEU A 206 13.87 -12.51 1.47
CA LEU A 206 13.14 -12.70 0.22
C LEU A 206 13.71 -11.75 -0.83
N GLU A 207 14.03 -12.28 -2.00
CA GLU A 207 14.53 -11.54 -3.16
C GLU A 207 13.59 -11.74 -4.34
N MET A 208 12.91 -10.69 -4.78
CA MET A 208 12.06 -10.76 -5.96
C MET A 208 12.86 -10.50 -7.23
N LYS A 209 12.55 -11.26 -8.27
CA LYS A 209 13.01 -10.97 -9.63
C LYS A 209 12.21 -9.81 -10.19
N PRO A 210 12.79 -9.00 -11.11
CA PRO A 210 12.08 -7.90 -11.73
C PRO A 210 10.74 -8.35 -12.34
N PHE A 211 9.70 -7.55 -12.16
CA PHE A 211 8.39 -7.80 -12.75
C PHE A 211 7.69 -6.51 -13.14
N SER A 212 6.63 -6.63 -13.93
CA SER A 212 5.76 -5.51 -14.31
C SER A 212 4.33 -5.78 -13.88
N LEU A 213 3.64 -4.73 -13.50
CA LEU A 213 2.24 -4.74 -13.08
C LEU A 213 1.50 -3.58 -13.75
N GLU A 214 0.35 -3.84 -14.34
CA GLU A 214 -0.53 -2.79 -14.84
C GLU A 214 -1.30 -2.15 -13.68
N LEU A 215 -1.28 -0.83 -13.61
CA LEU A 215 -2.06 -0.06 -12.64
C LEU A 215 -2.42 1.32 -13.20
N LEU A 216 -3.62 1.80 -12.87
CA LEU A 216 -4.09 3.14 -13.24
C LEU A 216 -3.94 3.45 -14.76
N SER A 217 -4.14 2.42 -15.59
CA SER A 217 -3.96 2.41 -17.05
C SER A 217 -2.52 2.61 -17.54
N GLY A 218 -1.55 2.62 -16.65
CA GLY A 218 -0.12 2.63 -16.93
C GLY A 218 0.55 1.35 -16.45
N ARG A 219 1.86 1.39 -16.31
CA ARG A 219 2.69 0.24 -15.91
C ARG A 219 3.65 0.60 -14.80
N LEU A 220 3.63 -0.18 -13.73
CA LEU A 220 4.68 -0.23 -12.71
C LEU A 220 5.68 -1.31 -13.12
N ARG A 221 6.97 -0.98 -13.15
CA ARG A 221 8.06 -1.94 -13.25
C ARG A 221 8.85 -1.93 -11.96
N LEU A 222 8.83 -3.03 -11.24
CA LEU A 222 9.68 -3.24 -10.08
C LEU A 222 11.00 -3.85 -10.55
N ARG A 223 12.12 -3.24 -10.17
CA ARG A 223 13.46 -3.67 -10.57
C ARG A 223 14.15 -4.49 -9.50
N ASP A 224 14.15 -3.98 -8.27
CA ASP A 224 14.79 -4.62 -7.13
C ASP A 224 13.84 -4.58 -5.95
N LEU A 225 13.54 -5.75 -5.37
CA LEU A 225 12.83 -5.83 -4.10
C LEU A 225 13.50 -6.91 -3.25
N HIS A 226 14.06 -6.46 -2.15
CA HIS A 226 14.69 -7.32 -1.15
C HIS A 226 14.03 -7.09 0.20
N LEU A 227 13.63 -8.17 0.85
CA LEU A 227 13.08 -8.14 2.21
C LEU A 227 13.97 -8.96 3.13
N SER A 228 14.07 -8.57 4.39
CA SER A 228 14.73 -9.30 5.46
C SER A 228 14.02 -9.09 6.79
N GLY A 229 14.33 -9.92 7.79
CA GLY A 229 13.67 -9.87 9.09
C GLY A 229 12.30 -10.58 9.10
N LEU A 230 12.03 -11.50 8.17
CA LEU A 230 10.73 -12.18 8.02
C LEU A 230 10.42 -13.16 9.17
N LEU A 231 11.43 -13.68 9.87
CA LEU A 231 11.29 -14.70 10.91
C LEU A 231 11.49 -14.17 12.35
N GLY A 232 10.96 -12.98 12.64
CA GLY A 232 10.96 -12.42 14.00
C GLY A 232 12.04 -11.37 14.26
N GLY A 233 12.70 -10.86 13.21
CA GLY A 233 13.50 -9.65 13.25
C GLY A 233 12.67 -8.39 12.94
N SER A 234 13.28 -7.20 13.02
CA SER A 234 12.68 -6.00 12.45
C SER A 234 12.59 -6.15 10.94
N LEU A 235 11.39 -6.07 10.38
CA LEU A 235 11.17 -6.10 8.95
C LEU A 235 11.92 -4.95 8.27
N ARG A 236 12.74 -5.29 7.29
CA ARG A 236 13.48 -4.34 6.46
C ARG A 236 13.24 -4.68 5.00
N TRP A 237 13.05 -3.66 4.19
CA TRP A 237 12.98 -3.88 2.76
C TRP A 237 13.55 -2.71 1.98
N GLN A 238 14.00 -2.98 0.78
CA GLN A 238 14.40 -2.00 -0.20
C GLN A 238 13.81 -2.33 -1.56
N ALA A 239 13.45 -1.31 -2.32
CA ALA A 239 12.90 -1.46 -3.66
C ALA A 239 13.32 -0.32 -4.57
N SER A 240 13.39 -0.56 -5.87
CA SER A 240 13.42 0.47 -6.91
C SER A 240 12.41 0.15 -8.00
N ALA A 241 11.80 1.17 -8.59
CA ALA A 241 10.73 0.98 -9.56
C ALA A 241 10.70 2.12 -10.60
N SER A 242 9.92 1.94 -11.66
CA SER A 242 9.48 3.02 -12.53
C SER A 242 7.98 2.92 -12.80
N LEU A 243 7.36 4.07 -12.99
CA LEU A 243 5.98 4.22 -13.45
C LEU A 243 5.99 4.79 -14.85
N GLU A 244 5.25 4.21 -15.77
CA GLU A 244 5.14 4.63 -17.16
C GLU A 244 3.67 4.71 -17.57
N GLY A 245 3.28 5.82 -18.19
CA GLY A 245 1.97 6.00 -18.79
C GLY A 245 0.79 6.00 -17.82
N VAL A 246 1.01 6.37 -16.57
CA VAL A 246 -0.05 6.40 -15.55
C VAL A 246 -0.99 7.57 -15.83
N ARG A 247 -2.29 7.27 -16.00
CA ARG A 247 -3.30 8.29 -16.29
C ARG A 247 -3.70 9.06 -15.03
N LEU A 248 -3.51 10.38 -15.06
CA LEU A 248 -3.86 11.26 -13.94
C LEU A 248 -5.36 11.21 -13.60
N GLU A 249 -6.24 10.98 -14.58
CA GLU A 249 -7.67 10.78 -14.34
C GLU A 249 -7.94 9.56 -13.42
N LYS A 250 -7.13 8.51 -13.57
CA LYS A 250 -7.24 7.31 -12.72
C LYS A 250 -6.65 7.51 -11.35
N VAL A 251 -5.57 8.28 -11.25
CA VAL A 251 -4.98 8.69 -9.97
C VAL A 251 -5.98 9.52 -9.17
N SER A 252 -6.57 10.55 -9.80
CA SER A 252 -7.54 11.42 -9.14
C SER A 252 -8.79 10.67 -8.68
N GLN A 253 -9.30 9.73 -9.49
CA GLN A 253 -10.42 8.86 -9.10
C GLN A 253 -10.08 7.96 -7.90
N ALA A 254 -8.89 7.37 -7.90
CA ALA A 254 -8.46 6.46 -6.83
C ALA A 254 -8.25 7.18 -5.50
N LEU A 255 -7.73 8.41 -5.53
CA LEU A 255 -7.41 9.21 -4.35
C LEU A 255 -8.53 10.16 -3.94
N ASP A 256 -9.67 10.17 -4.64
CA ASP A 256 -10.76 11.13 -4.44
C ASP A 256 -10.28 12.58 -4.57
N TRP A 257 -9.34 12.79 -5.50
CA TRP A 257 -8.83 14.11 -5.84
C TRP A 257 -9.66 14.75 -6.97
N PRO A 258 -9.52 16.05 -7.18
CA PRO A 258 -10.13 16.69 -8.33
C PRO A 258 -9.71 16.02 -9.63
N PRO A 259 -10.61 15.97 -10.63
CA PRO A 259 -10.29 15.40 -11.92
C PRO A 259 -9.04 16.05 -12.52
N MET A 260 -7.99 15.29 -12.70
CA MET A 260 -6.75 15.71 -13.34
C MET A 260 -6.64 15.05 -14.70
N GLN A 261 -6.10 15.74 -15.69
CA GLN A 261 -5.86 15.24 -17.04
C GLN A 261 -4.37 15.15 -17.31
N GLY A 262 -3.98 14.16 -18.11
CA GLY A 262 -2.61 13.98 -18.52
C GLY A 262 -2.03 12.64 -18.12
N GLU A 263 -0.74 12.51 -18.34
CA GLU A 263 0.04 11.31 -18.12
C GLU A 263 1.19 11.60 -17.15
N LEU A 264 1.47 10.64 -16.28
CA LEU A 264 2.54 10.69 -15.30
C LEU A 264 3.53 9.57 -15.58
N ASN A 265 4.79 9.94 -15.68
CA ASN A 265 5.91 9.03 -15.68
C ASN A 265 6.79 9.36 -14.47
N ALA A 266 7.34 8.34 -13.82
CA ALA A 266 8.19 8.53 -12.66
C ALA A 266 9.31 7.48 -12.63
N ASP A 267 10.52 7.90 -12.33
CA ASP A 267 11.59 7.00 -11.94
C ASP A 267 11.74 7.08 -10.40
N ILE A 268 11.47 5.96 -9.75
CA ILE A 268 11.54 5.81 -8.31
C ILE A 268 12.89 5.15 -8.01
N PRO A 269 13.86 5.91 -7.51
CA PRO A 269 15.14 5.36 -7.15
C PRO A 269 14.99 4.42 -5.96
N LYS A 270 16.04 4.12 -5.27
CA LYS A 270 16.00 3.21 -4.15
C LYS A 270 15.18 3.79 -2.98
N VAL A 271 14.13 3.07 -2.62
CA VAL A 271 13.35 3.29 -1.40
C VAL A 271 13.72 2.20 -0.40
N HIS A 272 13.93 2.54 0.84
CA HIS A 272 14.18 1.57 1.90
C HIS A 272 13.28 1.81 3.12
N TYR A 273 12.94 0.72 3.78
CA TYR A 273 12.19 0.70 5.03
C TYR A 273 13.02 0.04 6.11
N LEU A 274 13.23 0.74 7.18
CA LEU A 274 14.03 0.30 8.33
C LEU A 274 13.47 0.91 9.61
N ASP A 275 13.27 0.08 10.64
CA ASP A 275 12.88 0.49 11.99
C ASP A 275 11.69 1.47 12.02
N GLY A 276 10.64 1.16 11.26
CA GLY A 276 9.42 1.98 11.21
C GLY A 276 9.51 3.21 10.30
N ARG A 277 10.64 3.42 9.61
CA ARG A 277 10.86 4.56 8.73
C ARG A 277 11.06 4.13 7.29
N LEU A 278 10.31 4.74 6.39
CA LEU A 278 10.49 4.65 4.95
C LEU A 278 11.27 5.87 4.48
N GLN A 279 12.30 5.66 3.68
CA GLN A 279 13.13 6.73 3.12
C GLN A 279 13.40 6.50 1.64
N LEU A 280 13.46 7.58 0.88
CA LEU A 280 13.84 7.61 -0.52
C LEU A 280 15.31 8.05 -0.62
N ASP A 281 16.14 7.24 -1.27
CA ASP A 281 17.53 7.59 -1.58
C ASP A 281 17.57 8.38 -2.89
N GLY A 282 17.93 9.65 -2.85
CA GLY A 282 18.02 10.51 -4.02
C GLY A 282 16.75 11.28 -4.31
N GLU A 283 16.50 11.54 -5.59
CA GLU A 283 15.38 12.36 -6.09
C GLU A 283 14.36 11.47 -6.81
N LEU A 284 13.07 11.63 -6.49
CA LEU A 284 11.98 11.07 -7.28
C LEU A 284 11.57 12.10 -8.32
N VAL A 285 11.82 11.80 -9.57
CA VAL A 285 11.46 12.67 -10.71
C VAL A 285 10.15 12.19 -11.31
N VAL A 286 9.18 13.08 -11.35
CA VAL A 286 7.85 12.85 -11.94
C VAL A 286 7.68 13.77 -13.14
N GLU A 287 7.53 13.22 -14.34
CA GLU A 287 7.21 13.96 -15.54
C GLU A 287 5.70 14.15 -15.65
N VAL A 288 5.26 15.39 -15.57
CA VAL A 288 3.82 15.73 -15.52
C VAL A 288 3.61 17.18 -16.00
N PHE A 289 2.45 17.46 -16.57
CA PHE A 289 2.10 18.80 -17.07
C PHE A 289 3.16 19.43 -18.01
N GLY A 290 3.79 18.59 -18.84
CA GLY A 290 4.81 19.04 -19.78
C GLY A 290 6.11 19.57 -19.17
N GLY A 291 6.33 19.35 -17.89
CA GLY A 291 7.53 19.67 -17.13
C GLY A 291 7.88 18.58 -16.14
N ARG A 292 8.54 18.92 -15.03
CA ARG A 292 8.97 17.96 -14.01
C ARG A 292 8.63 18.44 -12.61
N VAL A 293 8.26 17.48 -11.77
CA VAL A 293 8.16 17.62 -10.33
C VAL A 293 9.23 16.74 -9.71
N VAL A 294 10.14 17.32 -8.98
CA VAL A 294 11.26 16.63 -8.32
C VAL A 294 10.99 16.61 -6.83
N ILE A 295 10.93 15.42 -6.24
CA ILE A 295 10.67 15.18 -4.82
C ILE A 295 11.97 14.73 -4.18
N GLU A 296 12.39 15.42 -3.12
CA GLU A 296 13.67 15.26 -2.45
C GLU A 296 13.48 14.99 -0.96
N GLY A 297 14.35 14.16 -0.37
CA GLY A 297 14.36 13.91 1.06
C GLY A 297 13.07 13.31 1.59
N LEU A 298 12.33 12.55 0.76
CA LEU A 298 11.10 11.91 1.18
C LEU A 298 11.36 10.90 2.28
N SER A 299 10.74 11.13 3.43
CA SER A 299 10.70 10.19 4.54
C SER A 299 9.31 10.07 5.12
N VAL A 300 8.95 8.87 5.56
CA VAL A 300 7.68 8.61 6.25
C VAL A 300 7.98 7.80 7.51
N GLU A 301 7.73 8.39 8.67
CA GLU A 301 7.78 7.70 9.95
C GLU A 301 6.45 7.01 10.20
N ASP A 302 6.52 5.78 10.70
CA ASP A 302 5.38 4.94 11.04
C ASP A 302 4.28 4.89 9.93
N PRO A 303 4.64 4.52 8.68
CA PRO A 303 3.74 4.60 7.52
C PRO A 303 2.47 3.76 7.64
N PHE A 304 2.47 2.77 8.54
CA PHE A 304 1.34 1.87 8.81
C PHE A 304 0.67 2.14 10.17
N GLY A 305 1.15 3.13 10.92
CA GLY A 305 0.66 3.50 12.24
C GLY A 305 -0.58 4.38 12.21
N VAL A 306 -0.98 4.82 13.40
CA VAL A 306 -2.19 5.64 13.59
C VAL A 306 -1.99 7.07 13.08
N ALA A 307 -0.78 7.62 13.20
CA ALA A 307 -0.46 8.99 12.82
C ALA A 307 0.91 9.07 12.11
N PRO A 308 1.00 8.59 10.86
CA PRO A 308 2.25 8.67 10.10
C PRO A 308 2.70 10.12 9.93
N VAL A 309 4.03 10.33 9.94
CA VAL A 309 4.64 11.63 9.68
C VAL A 309 5.41 11.57 8.38
N LEU A 310 4.96 12.33 7.38
CA LEU A 310 5.67 12.48 6.10
C LEU A 310 6.42 13.81 6.09
N GLU A 311 7.67 13.77 5.67
CA GLU A 311 8.50 14.95 5.42
C GLU A 311 9.14 14.87 4.03
N THR A 312 9.16 15.99 3.30
CA THR A 312 9.77 16.08 1.97
C THR A 312 9.95 17.52 1.52
N SER A 313 10.73 17.71 0.46
CA SER A 313 10.76 18.95 -0.33
C SER A 313 10.43 18.64 -1.79
N ILE A 314 9.80 19.61 -2.48
CA ILE A 314 9.37 19.46 -3.85
C ILE A 314 9.89 20.66 -4.65
N ARG A 315 10.42 20.38 -5.84
CA ARG A 315 10.79 21.38 -6.83
C ARG A 315 9.95 21.21 -8.11
N LEU A 316 9.43 22.31 -8.61
CA LEU A 316 8.62 22.37 -9.81
C LEU A 316 9.44 23.00 -10.92
N GLU A 317 9.59 22.31 -12.05
CA GLU A 317 10.44 22.73 -13.15
C GLU A 317 9.67 22.77 -14.47
N ASN A 318 9.52 23.98 -15.04
CA ASN A 318 8.96 24.23 -16.37
C ASN A 318 7.56 23.63 -16.63
N LEU A 319 6.70 23.52 -15.59
CA LEU A 319 5.35 23.01 -15.78
C LEU A 319 4.57 23.92 -16.73
N ASP A 320 3.73 23.34 -17.59
CA ASP A 320 2.79 24.08 -18.41
C ASP A 320 1.66 24.62 -17.54
N LEU A 321 1.65 25.93 -17.30
CA LEU A 321 0.72 26.59 -16.42
C LEU A 321 -0.73 26.48 -16.92
N ALA A 322 -0.96 26.31 -18.23
CA ALA A 322 -2.30 26.09 -18.76
C ALA A 322 -2.83 24.73 -18.36
N GLN A 323 -2.01 23.68 -18.46
CA GLN A 323 -2.40 22.35 -18.00
C GLN A 323 -2.65 22.33 -16.48
N VAL A 324 -1.76 22.94 -15.69
CA VAL A 324 -1.92 23.02 -14.24
C VAL A 324 -3.20 23.75 -13.86
N SER A 325 -3.40 24.96 -14.38
CA SER A 325 -4.55 25.81 -14.02
C SER A 325 -5.89 25.21 -14.47
N GLN A 326 -5.94 24.56 -15.62
CA GLN A 326 -7.14 23.85 -16.09
C GLN A 326 -7.46 22.62 -15.24
N THR A 327 -6.44 21.83 -14.91
CA THR A 327 -6.59 20.64 -14.03
C THR A 327 -7.23 21.00 -12.69
N PHE A 328 -6.83 22.11 -12.10
CA PHE A 328 -7.37 22.56 -10.82
C PHE A 328 -8.59 23.49 -10.95
N SER A 329 -9.18 23.60 -12.16
CA SER A 329 -10.37 24.42 -12.44
C SER A 329 -10.20 25.93 -12.13
N PHE A 330 -8.96 26.40 -12.03
CA PHE A 330 -8.62 27.79 -11.70
C PHE A 330 -8.96 28.79 -12.80
N GLY A 331 -9.31 28.31 -13.99
CA GLY A 331 -9.37 29.10 -15.20
C GLY A 331 -8.10 28.90 -16.02
N ARG A 332 -7.98 29.56 -17.18
CA ARG A 332 -6.84 29.40 -18.07
C ARG A 332 -5.76 30.42 -17.76
N ILE A 333 -4.57 29.93 -17.43
CA ILE A 333 -3.36 30.75 -17.26
C ILE A 333 -2.28 30.16 -18.17
N GLU A 334 -1.80 30.90 -19.17
CA GLU A 334 -0.75 30.47 -20.10
C GLU A 334 0.62 30.95 -19.63
N GLY A 335 1.64 30.12 -19.81
CA GLY A 335 3.04 30.37 -19.43
C GLY A 335 3.68 29.14 -18.83
N SER A 336 4.89 29.29 -18.31
CA SER A 336 5.57 28.28 -17.52
C SER A 336 5.41 28.54 -16.04
N LEU A 337 5.39 27.48 -15.23
CA LEU A 337 5.40 27.53 -13.79
C LEU A 337 6.69 26.90 -13.26
N GLU A 338 7.40 27.61 -12.44
CA GLU A 338 8.48 27.12 -11.59
C GLU A 338 8.11 27.36 -10.13
N GLY A 339 8.74 26.62 -9.24
CA GLY A 339 8.53 26.82 -7.81
C GLY A 339 9.14 25.74 -6.96
N TYR A 340 8.84 25.88 -5.68
CA TYR A 340 9.25 24.88 -4.68
C TYR A 340 8.22 24.78 -3.57
N VAL A 341 8.25 23.65 -2.88
CA VAL A 341 7.60 23.43 -1.59
C VAL A 341 8.64 22.84 -0.66
N HIS A 342 9.18 23.61 0.24
CA HIS A 342 10.15 23.19 1.24
C HIS A 342 9.48 22.83 2.55
N ASN A 343 10.12 21.94 3.33
CA ASN A 343 9.68 21.55 4.67
C ASN A 343 8.20 21.10 4.70
N LEU A 344 7.77 20.42 3.62
CA LEU A 344 6.43 19.87 3.57
C LEU A 344 6.32 18.77 4.62
N ARG A 345 5.43 18.97 5.58
CA ARG A 345 5.17 18.03 6.66
C ARG A 345 3.70 17.70 6.76
N LEU A 346 3.37 16.40 6.71
CA LEU A 346 2.04 15.90 7.03
C LEU A 346 2.10 15.09 8.32
N VAL A 347 1.05 15.16 9.12
CA VAL A 347 0.87 14.36 10.33
C VAL A 347 -0.50 13.71 10.23
N GLY A 348 -0.58 12.38 10.28
CA GLY A 348 -1.81 11.64 10.04
C GLY A 348 -2.42 11.92 8.65
N TRP A 349 -1.56 12.19 7.66
CA TRP A 349 -1.91 12.61 6.29
C TRP A 349 -2.57 14.01 6.19
N GLU A 350 -2.61 14.77 7.27
CA GLU A 350 -3.04 16.17 7.27
C GLU A 350 -1.86 17.12 7.18
N LEU A 351 -2.03 18.20 6.43
CA LEU A 351 -1.00 19.20 6.19
C LEU A 351 -0.71 19.97 7.48
N ALA A 352 0.52 19.89 7.98
CA ALA A 352 0.95 20.54 9.24
C ALA A 352 1.86 21.74 9.01
N ALA A 353 2.75 21.69 8.03
CA ALA A 353 3.67 22.77 7.70
C ALA A 353 4.19 22.67 6.27
N PHE A 354 4.50 23.82 5.66
CA PHE A 354 5.27 23.93 4.43
C PHE A 354 5.65 25.39 4.14
N GLU A 355 6.63 25.58 3.28
CA GLU A 355 6.98 26.85 2.64
C GLU A 355 6.97 26.66 1.13
N ALA A 356 6.10 27.35 0.41
CA ALA A 356 5.95 27.24 -1.02
C ALA A 356 6.13 28.59 -1.72
N GLU A 357 6.78 28.57 -2.87
CA GLU A 357 6.77 29.66 -3.84
C GLU A 357 6.46 29.12 -5.22
N LEU A 358 5.49 29.72 -5.87
CA LEU A 358 5.07 29.47 -7.25
C LEU A 358 5.27 30.72 -8.06
N ARG A 359 5.95 30.66 -9.21
CA ARG A 359 6.22 31.83 -10.05
C ARG A 359 6.32 31.51 -11.52
N SER A 360 6.05 32.48 -12.35
CA SER A 360 6.46 32.46 -13.75
C SER A 360 7.97 32.76 -13.85
N PRO A 361 8.76 31.97 -14.64
CA PRO A 361 10.19 32.21 -14.80
C PRO A 361 10.47 33.58 -15.40
N PRO A 362 11.54 34.30 -14.99
CA PRO A 362 11.85 35.64 -15.53
C PRO A 362 12.15 35.66 -17.02
N LYS A 363 12.57 34.55 -17.63
CA LYS A 363 12.93 34.41 -19.04
C LYS A 363 11.99 33.46 -19.77
N ASP A 364 10.74 33.36 -19.37
CA ASP A 364 9.76 32.54 -20.06
C ASP A 364 9.51 33.07 -21.49
N ARG A 365 9.66 32.19 -22.48
CA ARG A 365 9.39 32.50 -23.89
C ARG A 365 7.95 32.19 -24.30
N ARG A 366 7.16 31.57 -23.41
CA ARG A 366 5.77 31.27 -23.67
C ARG A 366 4.92 32.50 -23.59
N ARG A 367 3.74 32.44 -24.19
CA ARG A 367 2.77 33.52 -24.13
C ARG A 367 2.17 33.61 -22.72
N HIS A 368 2.19 34.80 -22.14
CA HIS A 368 1.61 35.07 -20.82
C HIS A 368 0.22 35.66 -20.97
N ARG A 369 -0.81 34.83 -20.76
CA ARG A 369 -2.21 35.25 -20.74
C ARG A 369 -2.93 34.61 -19.59
N ILE A 370 -3.89 35.35 -19.05
CA ILE A 370 -4.73 34.92 -17.92
C ILE A 370 -6.18 35.22 -18.24
N SER A 371 -7.06 34.23 -18.07
CA SER A 371 -8.50 34.39 -18.28
C SER A 371 -9.16 35.20 -17.13
N GLN A 372 -10.32 35.79 -17.41
CA GLN A 372 -11.12 36.48 -16.40
C GLN A 372 -11.41 35.57 -15.20
N LYS A 373 -11.84 34.31 -15.44
CA LYS A 373 -12.09 33.34 -14.37
C LYS A 373 -10.87 33.12 -13.47
N ALA A 374 -9.67 33.06 -14.03
CA ALA A 374 -8.47 32.88 -13.23
C ALA A 374 -8.12 34.12 -12.40
N ILE A 375 -8.40 35.32 -12.92
CA ILE A 375 -8.26 36.56 -12.16
C ILE A 375 -9.21 36.58 -10.97
N ASP A 376 -10.47 36.24 -11.18
CA ASP A 376 -11.50 36.24 -10.13
C ASP A 376 -11.12 35.26 -9.02
N ASN A 377 -10.73 34.03 -9.38
CA ASN A 377 -10.29 33.00 -8.44
C ASN A 377 -9.04 33.40 -7.65
N LEU A 378 -8.02 33.99 -8.30
CA LEU A 378 -6.83 34.45 -7.59
C LEU A 378 -7.11 35.66 -6.70
N THR A 379 -8.06 36.52 -7.09
CA THR A 379 -8.50 37.63 -6.29
C THR A 379 -9.19 37.18 -4.99
N GLU A 380 -10.04 36.15 -5.09
CA GLU A 380 -10.71 35.58 -3.95
C GLU A 380 -9.71 34.91 -2.98
N LEU A 381 -8.70 34.22 -3.48
CA LEU A 381 -7.63 33.67 -2.64
C LEU A 381 -6.86 34.73 -1.88
N GLY A 382 -6.52 35.85 -2.54
CA GLY A 382 -5.77 36.94 -1.94
C GLY A 382 -6.57 37.82 -0.99
N ASN A 383 -7.89 37.60 -0.78
CA ASN A 383 -8.82 38.53 -0.15
C ASN A 383 -8.66 39.95 -0.71
N GLY A 384 -8.28 40.02 -1.97
CA GLY A 384 -8.02 41.26 -2.68
C GLY A 384 -9.26 41.75 -3.42
N MET A 385 -9.27 43.00 -3.77
CA MET A 385 -10.10 43.52 -4.84
C MET A 385 -9.24 43.47 -6.13
N ALA A 386 -9.80 42.97 -7.23
CA ALA A 386 -9.17 43.18 -8.52
C ALA A 386 -9.14 44.71 -8.76
N ALA A 387 -7.96 45.28 -8.66
CA ALA A 387 -7.79 46.72 -8.86
C ALA A 387 -8.01 47.04 -10.35
N GLY A 388 -9.07 47.74 -10.65
CA GLY A 388 -9.37 48.19 -12.02
C GLY A 388 -10.66 47.64 -12.64
N LEU A 389 -11.40 46.78 -11.96
CA LEU A 389 -12.56 46.11 -12.55
C LEU A 389 -13.88 46.50 -11.87
N SER A 390 -14.32 47.69 -12.08
CA SER A 390 -15.74 48.00 -11.94
C SER A 390 -16.43 47.83 -13.28
N GLY A 391 -17.23 46.77 -13.37
CA GLY A 391 -18.30 46.64 -14.33
C GLY A 391 -17.94 46.27 -15.78
N THR A 392 -18.83 46.46 -16.58
CA THR A 392 -19.18 46.22 -17.98
C THR A 392 -18.06 46.23 -19.04
N PHE A 393 -17.00 47.01 -18.89
CA PHE A 393 -15.99 47.17 -19.95
C PHE A 393 -15.00 45.97 -20.05
N LEU A 394 -14.63 45.40 -18.94
CA LEU A 394 -13.65 44.30 -18.93
C LEU A 394 -14.28 42.93 -19.20
N GLY A 395 -15.57 42.79 -19.01
CA GLY A 395 -16.34 41.61 -19.45
C GLY A 395 -16.29 41.38 -20.97
N MET A 396 -15.88 42.40 -21.76
CA MET A 396 -15.63 42.25 -23.22
C MET A 396 -14.33 41.53 -23.55
N PHE A 397 -13.41 41.38 -22.60
CA PHE A 397 -12.13 40.70 -22.81
C PHE A 397 -12.12 39.33 -22.16
N LYS A 398 -11.81 38.31 -22.96
CA LYS A 398 -11.75 36.93 -22.45
C LYS A 398 -10.43 36.64 -21.71
N ASP A 399 -9.33 37.31 -22.12
CA ASP A 399 -7.98 37.08 -21.61
C ASP A 399 -7.19 38.37 -21.50
N PHE A 400 -6.31 38.45 -20.50
CA PHE A 400 -5.45 39.59 -20.22
C PHE A 400 -3.97 39.16 -20.29
N ALA A 401 -3.10 40.07 -20.73
CA ALA A 401 -1.67 39.86 -20.71
C ALA A 401 -1.10 40.14 -19.32
N TYR A 402 -0.21 39.30 -18.82
CA TYR A 402 0.49 39.53 -17.56
C TYR A 402 2.02 39.50 -17.76
N ASP A 403 2.73 40.22 -16.90
CA ASP A 403 4.19 40.32 -16.85
C ASP A 403 4.77 39.26 -15.88
N ARG A 404 4.16 39.12 -14.72
CA ARG A 404 4.63 38.25 -13.64
C ARG A 404 3.48 37.64 -12.88
N LEU A 405 3.62 36.36 -12.58
CA LEU A 405 2.83 35.65 -11.60
C LEU A 405 3.75 35.19 -10.47
N GLN A 406 3.42 35.47 -9.22
CA GLN A 406 4.16 34.98 -8.05
C GLN A 406 3.23 34.87 -6.85
N LEU A 407 3.27 33.72 -6.17
CA LEU A 407 2.55 33.46 -4.94
C LEU A 407 3.45 32.68 -4.02
N SER A 408 3.64 33.18 -2.80
CA SER A 408 4.36 32.51 -1.74
C SER A 408 3.39 32.20 -0.59
N ILE A 409 3.47 31.00 -0.05
CA ILE A 409 2.63 30.52 1.05
C ILE A 409 3.54 29.84 2.07
N ARG A 410 3.45 30.28 3.33
CA ARG A 410 4.09 29.59 4.45
C ARG A 410 3.01 29.16 5.43
N LEU A 411 2.85 27.86 5.60
CA LEU A 411 1.96 27.28 6.59
C LEU A 411 2.73 26.91 7.85
N LYS A 412 2.24 27.33 9.00
CA LYS A 412 2.76 26.92 10.29
C LYS A 412 1.60 26.75 11.28
N GLY A 413 1.29 25.51 11.59
CA GLY A 413 0.08 25.16 12.34
C GLY A 413 -1.19 25.59 11.60
N ASP A 414 -2.06 26.35 12.23
CA ASP A 414 -3.33 26.79 11.65
C ASP A 414 -3.27 28.12 10.89
N THR A 415 -2.08 28.71 10.73
CA THR A 415 -1.91 30.02 10.10
C THR A 415 -1.11 29.91 8.80
N ALA A 416 -1.68 30.42 7.71
CA ALA A 416 -0.99 30.58 6.43
C ALA A 416 -0.56 32.06 6.28
N GLU A 417 0.73 32.27 6.01
CA GLU A 417 1.29 33.56 5.60
C GLU A 417 1.38 33.59 4.08
N LEU A 418 0.81 34.64 3.47
CA LEU A 418 0.76 34.84 2.02
C LEU A 418 1.65 36.00 1.63
N ASP A 419 2.37 35.88 0.51
CA ASP A 419 3.17 36.92 -0.12
C ASP A 419 3.22 36.72 -1.65
N GLY A 420 3.88 37.63 -2.36
CA GLY A 420 4.04 37.59 -3.80
C GLY A 420 5.11 38.57 -4.28
N ALA A 421 5.03 38.99 -5.53
CA ALA A 421 5.96 39.99 -6.05
C ALA A 421 5.77 41.35 -5.36
N PRO A 422 6.83 42.18 -5.26
CA PRO A 422 6.75 43.50 -4.64
C PRO A 422 5.60 44.33 -5.21
N GLY A 423 4.67 44.74 -4.35
CA GLY A 423 3.43 45.43 -4.70
C GLY A 423 3.33 46.86 -4.13
N PRO A 424 2.16 47.53 -4.27
CA PRO A 424 1.92 48.84 -3.72
C PRO A 424 1.92 48.80 -2.19
N LYS A 425 1.94 49.98 -1.54
CA LYS A 425 1.94 50.08 -0.07
C LYS A 425 0.82 49.22 0.54
N GLY A 426 1.21 48.30 1.44
CA GLY A 426 0.29 47.41 2.15
C GLY A 426 -0.16 46.15 1.36
N GLY A 427 0.36 45.92 0.14
CA GLY A 427 -0.01 44.77 -0.67
C GLY A 427 1.16 44.10 -1.39
N TYR A 428 0.87 43.02 -2.07
CA TYR A 428 1.79 42.26 -2.94
C TYR A 428 1.07 41.84 -4.22
N TYR A 429 1.79 41.78 -5.34
CA TYR A 429 1.21 41.27 -6.58
C TYR A 429 1.21 39.74 -6.57
N ILE A 430 0.03 39.14 -6.76
CA ILE A 430 -0.12 37.74 -7.18
C ILE A 430 0.04 37.66 -8.69
N VAL A 431 -0.59 38.61 -9.43
CA VAL A 431 -0.42 38.77 -10.86
C VAL A 431 -0.17 40.25 -11.15
N LYS A 432 0.89 40.55 -11.90
CA LYS A 432 1.19 41.88 -12.43
C LYS A 432 0.86 41.92 -13.91
N GLY A 433 -0.11 42.75 -14.27
CA GLY A 433 -0.52 42.90 -15.67
C GLY A 433 0.53 43.56 -16.56
N ALA A 434 0.55 43.23 -17.87
CA ALA A 434 1.58 43.68 -18.80
C ALA A 434 1.09 44.77 -19.79
N ARG A 435 -0.08 44.61 -20.40
CA ARG A 435 -0.58 45.45 -21.52
C ARG A 435 -1.97 45.97 -21.23
N LEU A 436 -2.47 46.86 -22.05
CA LEU A 436 -3.84 47.37 -21.93
C LEU A 436 -4.85 46.36 -22.54
N PRO A 437 -5.98 46.12 -21.91
CA PRO A 437 -6.30 46.59 -20.57
C PRO A 437 -5.43 45.84 -19.51
N ARG A 438 -4.81 46.65 -18.64
CA ARG A 438 -3.95 46.11 -17.58
C ARG A 438 -4.79 45.71 -16.38
N VAL A 439 -4.60 44.47 -15.94
CA VAL A 439 -5.26 43.91 -14.76
C VAL A 439 -4.22 43.39 -13.79
N ASP A 440 -4.18 43.98 -12.60
CA ASP A 440 -3.30 43.55 -11.52
C ASP A 440 -4.14 42.82 -10.45
N VAL A 441 -3.67 41.66 -9.98
CA VAL A 441 -4.24 40.96 -8.82
C VAL A 441 -3.35 41.21 -7.62
N ILE A 442 -3.90 41.92 -6.63
CA ILE A 442 -3.17 42.39 -5.44
C ILE A 442 -3.73 41.69 -4.20
N GLY A 443 -2.86 40.92 -3.54
CA GLY A 443 -3.15 40.41 -2.19
C GLY A 443 -2.90 41.49 -1.13
N ARG A 444 -3.79 41.62 -0.17
CA ARG A 444 -3.68 42.57 0.94
C ARG A 444 -3.50 41.91 2.29
N ASN A 445 -4.12 40.76 2.50
CA ASN A 445 -3.98 39.98 3.72
C ASN A 445 -2.77 39.07 3.65
N ARG A 446 -1.83 39.30 4.55
CA ARG A 446 -0.62 38.48 4.65
C ARG A 446 -0.80 37.29 5.61
N ARG A 447 -1.83 37.26 6.44
CA ARG A 447 -2.10 36.20 7.39
C ARG A 447 -3.56 35.79 7.32
N VAL A 448 -3.81 34.50 7.08
CA VAL A 448 -5.15 33.93 7.02
C VAL A 448 -5.18 32.60 7.78
N ALA A 449 -6.33 32.24 8.33
CA ALA A 449 -6.51 30.93 8.90
C ALA A 449 -6.43 29.87 7.78
N TRP A 450 -5.69 28.80 8.01
CA TRP A 450 -5.50 27.75 7.00
C TRP A 450 -6.82 27.12 6.55
N LYS A 451 -7.74 26.88 7.50
CA LYS A 451 -9.07 26.33 7.21
C LYS A 451 -9.90 27.24 6.30
N ASP A 452 -9.79 28.56 6.47
CA ASP A 452 -10.49 29.52 5.61
C ASP A 452 -9.92 29.53 4.20
N LEU A 453 -8.58 29.48 4.07
CA LEU A 453 -7.91 29.39 2.77
C LEU A 453 -8.29 28.09 2.03
N LEU A 454 -8.31 26.96 2.73
CA LEU A 454 -8.76 25.69 2.18
C LEU A 454 -10.22 25.70 1.74
N SER A 455 -11.10 26.33 2.52
CA SER A 455 -12.53 26.43 2.17
C SER A 455 -12.74 27.22 0.88
N ARG A 456 -12.02 28.32 0.68
CA ARG A 456 -12.03 29.11 -0.55
C ARG A 456 -11.49 28.31 -1.74
N LEU A 457 -10.37 27.61 -1.55
CA LEU A 457 -9.83 26.72 -2.58
C LEU A 457 -10.83 25.61 -2.99
N LYS A 458 -11.60 25.10 -2.05
CA LYS A 458 -12.67 24.13 -2.33
C LYS A 458 -13.84 24.76 -3.09
N GLN A 459 -14.26 25.97 -2.76
CA GLN A 459 -15.36 26.68 -3.46
C GLN A 459 -15.03 26.95 -4.92
N ILE A 460 -13.80 27.39 -5.22
CA ILE A 460 -13.30 27.56 -6.60
C ILE A 460 -13.46 26.27 -7.44
N ARG A 461 -13.39 25.11 -6.82
CA ARG A 461 -13.52 23.80 -7.48
C ARG A 461 -14.97 23.44 -7.82
N PHE A 462 -15.94 23.80 -6.99
CA PHE A 462 -17.33 23.35 -7.15
C PHE A 462 -18.15 24.20 -8.13
N GLU A 463 -17.77 25.45 -8.38
CA GLU A 463 -18.45 26.30 -9.37
C GLU A 463 -18.18 25.89 -10.84
N GLY A 464 -17.27 24.95 -11.07
CA GLY A 464 -16.95 24.41 -12.42
C GLY A 464 -17.64 23.11 -12.80
N VAL A 465 -18.37 22.47 -11.91
CA VAL A 465 -19.09 21.21 -12.17
C VAL A 465 -20.57 21.50 -12.29
N VAL A 466 -21.03 21.79 -13.49
CA VAL A 466 -22.45 21.65 -13.84
C VAL A 466 -22.71 20.15 -13.98
N VAL A 467 -23.47 19.59 -13.04
CA VAL A 467 -24.02 18.24 -13.16
C VAL A 467 -25.17 18.36 -14.14
N GLU A 468 -24.99 17.89 -15.39
CA GLU A 468 -26.08 17.52 -16.27
C GLU A 468 -26.54 16.09 -16.01
#